data_83904f3ee08ba80d9766a547f3e7b291
#
_entry.id   83904f3ee08ba80d9766a547f3e7b291
#
_cell.length_a   1.000
_cell.length_b   1.000
_cell.length_c   1.000
_cell.angle_alpha   90.00
_cell.angle_beta   90.00
_cell.angle_gamma   90.00
#
_symmetry.space_group_name_H-M   'P 1'
#
loop_
_entity.id
_entity.type
_entity.pdbx_description
1 polymer ?
#
loop_
_entity_poly.entity_id
_entity_poly.type
_entity_poly.pdbx_seq_one_letter_code
_entity_poly.pdbx_strand_id
1 'polypeptide(L)'
;MNQKGDAVIDSPDAGRAMVRRMKKYGAEAIKLCATGGVFSHGDTPGAQQLTLEEIKAMVDEAHRAGMRVAAHAHGADGIKAAILGGVDTIEHASLVDDEGIKLAVQHGSYFGMDIYNTDYTQAEGKKNGVLEENLKKDRDIGEIQRENFRKALKAGVKMIFSSDAGVYPHGTNARQFAVMVRYGATPLQAIQTATVTAAEALDRAGDVGQVAKGLYGDLVGVKGDPLSDVTVLERPVFVMKGGDVVVRK
;
A
#
# COMPACT_ATOMS: atom_id res chain seq x y z
N MET A 1 -24.87 5.14 -15.15
CA MET A 1 -24.83 6.10 -14.03
C MET A 1 -23.60 6.96 -14.21
N ASN A 2 -23.79 8.27 -14.25
CA ASN A 2 -22.70 9.22 -14.49
C ASN A 2 -21.94 9.40 -13.17
N GLN A 3 -20.78 8.71 -13.03
CA GLN A 3 -20.01 8.66 -11.78
C GLN A 3 -19.11 9.90 -11.56
N LYS A 4 -19.24 10.93 -12.37
CA LYS A 4 -18.53 12.19 -12.15
C LYS A 4 -19.27 12.98 -11.07
N GLY A 5 -18.79 12.91 -9.83
CA GLY A 5 -19.29 13.70 -8.71
C GLY A 5 -19.59 12.93 -7.41
N ASP A 6 -19.75 11.60 -7.49
CA ASP A 6 -20.17 10.82 -6.31
C ASP A 6 -19.08 10.56 -5.25
N ALA A 7 -17.81 10.89 -5.52
CA ALA A 7 -16.68 10.67 -4.61
C ALA A 7 -15.83 11.92 -4.36
N VAL A 8 -16.33 13.10 -4.73
CA VAL A 8 -15.65 14.38 -4.44
C VAL A 8 -15.98 14.81 -3.02
N ILE A 9 -14.95 15.08 -2.25
CA ILE A 9 -15.03 15.61 -0.89
C ILE A 9 -14.52 17.06 -0.93
N ASP A 10 -15.34 18.00 -0.49
CA ASP A 10 -15.06 19.43 -0.47
C ASP A 10 -15.35 20.07 0.90
N SER A 11 -15.61 19.24 1.89
CA SER A 11 -15.76 19.67 3.29
C SER A 11 -15.67 18.47 4.25
N PRO A 12 -15.32 18.69 5.52
CA PRO A 12 -15.34 17.66 6.56
C PRO A 12 -16.68 16.93 6.68
N ASP A 13 -17.79 17.64 6.55
CA ASP A 13 -19.14 17.06 6.65
C ASP A 13 -19.47 16.17 5.43
N ALA A 14 -19.05 16.59 4.22
CA ALA A 14 -19.17 15.76 3.03
C ALA A 14 -18.37 14.46 3.19
N GLY A 15 -17.16 14.54 3.77
CA GLY A 15 -16.32 13.39 4.09
C GLY A 15 -17.02 12.41 5.04
N ARG A 16 -17.58 12.89 6.16
CA ARG A 16 -18.35 12.06 7.10
C ARG A 16 -19.56 11.40 6.43
N ALA A 17 -20.31 12.15 5.64
CA ALA A 17 -21.47 11.62 4.93
C ALA A 17 -21.08 10.52 3.93
N MET A 18 -19.96 10.70 3.24
CA MET A 18 -19.44 9.70 2.30
C MET A 18 -19.03 8.40 3.02
N VAL A 19 -18.29 8.48 4.13
CA VAL A 19 -17.90 7.32 4.93
C VAL A 19 -19.14 6.52 5.38
N ARG A 20 -20.18 7.20 5.90
CA ARG A 20 -21.44 6.56 6.28
C ARG A 20 -22.13 5.89 5.10
N ARG A 21 -22.10 6.54 3.93
CA ARG A 21 -22.66 5.98 2.69
C ARG A 21 -21.91 4.72 2.27
N MET A 22 -20.58 4.73 2.27
CA MET A 22 -19.77 3.55 1.94
C MET A 22 -20.02 2.40 2.92
N LYS A 23 -20.07 2.67 4.22
CA LYS A 23 -20.43 1.67 5.24
C LYS A 23 -21.80 1.04 4.99
N LYS A 24 -22.80 1.88 4.66
CA LYS A 24 -24.16 1.41 4.33
C LYS A 24 -24.18 0.45 3.13
N TYR A 25 -23.28 0.65 2.18
CA TYR A 25 -23.15 -0.22 1.00
C TYR A 25 -22.18 -1.40 1.20
N GLY A 26 -21.74 -1.66 2.43
CA GLY A 26 -20.97 -2.84 2.80
C GLY A 26 -19.45 -2.67 2.71
N ALA A 27 -18.93 -1.43 2.63
CA ALA A 27 -17.49 -1.23 2.72
C ALA A 27 -16.96 -1.67 4.10
N GLU A 28 -15.82 -2.36 4.09
CA GLU A 28 -15.11 -2.82 5.29
C GLU A 28 -13.89 -1.95 5.60
N ALA A 29 -13.45 -1.14 4.64
CA ALA A 29 -12.39 -0.16 4.78
C ALA A 29 -12.69 1.09 3.93
N ILE A 30 -12.04 2.20 4.23
CA ILE A 30 -12.11 3.44 3.45
C ILE A 30 -10.76 3.65 2.75
N LYS A 31 -10.79 3.96 1.46
CA LYS A 31 -9.64 4.44 0.69
C LYS A 31 -9.88 5.89 0.30
N LEU A 32 -8.90 6.76 0.57
CA LEU A 32 -8.91 8.16 0.15
C LEU A 32 -7.65 8.49 -0.68
N CYS A 33 -7.73 9.56 -1.46
CA CYS A 33 -6.60 10.13 -2.18
C CYS A 33 -6.20 11.45 -1.53
N ALA A 34 -5.08 11.45 -0.79
CA ALA A 34 -4.58 12.66 -0.14
C ALA A 34 -3.78 13.54 -1.10
N THR A 35 -3.27 12.98 -2.20
CA THR A 35 -2.51 13.69 -3.24
C THR A 35 -2.89 13.24 -4.64
N GLY A 36 -2.48 14.02 -5.64
CA GLY A 36 -2.46 13.61 -7.04
C GLY A 36 -1.52 12.41 -7.28
N GLY A 37 -1.82 11.62 -8.32
CA GLY A 37 -1.16 10.35 -8.63
C GLY A 37 -0.36 10.36 -9.93
N VAL A 38 0.43 9.30 -10.13
CA VAL A 38 1.28 9.10 -11.32
C VAL A 38 0.44 8.81 -12.56
N PHE A 39 -0.58 7.97 -12.42
CA PHE A 39 -1.42 7.54 -13.55
C PHE A 39 -2.66 8.41 -13.77
N SER A 40 -2.85 9.47 -12.98
CA SER A 40 -3.92 10.44 -13.19
C SER A 40 -3.54 11.43 -14.30
N HIS A 41 -4.44 11.64 -15.26
CA HIS A 41 -4.23 12.63 -16.33
C HIS A 41 -4.38 14.05 -15.77
N GLY A 42 -3.42 14.92 -16.12
CA GLY A 42 -3.45 16.34 -15.72
C GLY A 42 -3.06 16.61 -14.25
N ASP A 43 -2.85 15.56 -13.44
CA ASP A 43 -2.42 15.70 -12.04
C ASP A 43 -0.89 15.86 -11.93
N THR A 44 -0.48 16.60 -10.89
CA THR A 44 0.91 16.59 -10.44
C THR A 44 1.07 15.57 -9.32
N PRO A 45 1.93 14.54 -9.49
CA PRO A 45 2.19 13.59 -8.43
C PRO A 45 2.61 14.31 -7.17
N GLY A 46 1.87 14.09 -6.08
CA GLY A 46 2.18 14.69 -4.79
C GLY A 46 1.48 16.02 -4.48
N ALA A 47 0.75 16.64 -5.41
CA ALA A 47 -0.08 17.80 -5.09
C ALA A 47 -1.17 17.40 -4.09
N GLN A 48 -1.21 18.06 -2.92
CA GLN A 48 -2.20 17.75 -1.88
C GLN A 48 -3.61 18.05 -2.39
N GLN A 49 -4.55 17.11 -2.17
CA GLN A 49 -5.93 17.19 -2.63
C GLN A 49 -6.95 17.35 -1.48
N LEU A 50 -6.61 16.88 -0.29
CA LEU A 50 -7.48 16.96 0.88
C LEU A 50 -6.79 17.75 2.00
N THR A 51 -7.55 18.58 2.69
CA THR A 51 -7.09 19.26 3.90
C THR A 51 -6.97 18.28 5.07
N LEU A 52 -6.19 18.65 6.08
CA LEU A 52 -6.06 17.86 7.31
C LEU A 52 -7.42 17.67 8.01
N GLU A 53 -8.29 18.68 7.99
CA GLU A 53 -9.61 18.66 8.60
C GLU A 53 -10.54 17.67 7.91
N GLU A 54 -10.51 17.62 6.58
CA GLU A 54 -11.28 16.65 5.79
C GLU A 54 -10.80 15.22 6.07
N ILE A 55 -9.49 14.99 6.07
CA ILE A 55 -8.90 13.68 6.39
C ILE A 55 -9.32 13.25 7.80
N LYS A 56 -9.14 14.10 8.82
CA LYS A 56 -9.54 13.82 10.20
C LYS A 56 -11.02 13.45 10.31
N ALA A 57 -11.88 14.19 9.62
CA ALA A 57 -13.31 13.94 9.66
C ALA A 57 -13.68 12.56 9.10
N MET A 58 -13.05 12.15 8.00
CA MET A 58 -13.26 10.84 7.39
C MET A 58 -12.69 9.70 8.25
N VAL A 59 -11.48 9.87 8.76
CA VAL A 59 -10.82 8.88 9.62
C VAL A 59 -11.62 8.64 10.90
N ASP A 60 -12.01 9.71 11.58
CA ASP A 60 -12.81 9.68 12.80
C ASP A 60 -14.15 8.92 12.61
N GLU A 61 -14.83 9.20 11.49
CA GLU A 61 -16.07 8.51 11.16
C GLU A 61 -15.86 7.03 10.80
N ALA A 62 -14.78 6.73 10.07
CA ALA A 62 -14.44 5.36 9.68
C ALA A 62 -14.04 4.52 10.91
N HIS A 63 -13.16 5.02 11.76
CA HIS A 63 -12.73 4.33 12.98
C HIS A 63 -13.90 4.08 13.94
N ARG A 64 -14.81 5.06 14.08
CA ARG A 64 -16.05 4.91 14.86
C ARG A 64 -16.95 3.80 14.32
N ALA A 65 -16.91 3.56 12.99
CA ALA A 65 -17.64 2.48 12.34
C ALA A 65 -16.87 1.14 12.28
N GLY A 66 -15.69 1.07 12.92
CA GLY A 66 -14.82 -0.12 12.93
C GLY A 66 -14.12 -0.40 11.61
N MET A 67 -13.89 0.64 10.79
CA MET A 67 -13.22 0.51 9.50
C MET A 67 -11.82 1.13 9.54
N ARG A 68 -10.84 0.47 8.91
CA ARG A 68 -9.52 1.01 8.64
C ARG A 68 -9.56 2.02 7.49
N VAL A 69 -8.60 2.95 7.49
CA VAL A 69 -8.45 3.96 6.44
C VAL A 69 -7.08 3.85 5.79
N ALA A 70 -7.08 3.73 4.46
CA ALA A 70 -5.88 3.76 3.63
C ALA A 70 -5.84 5.05 2.80
N ALA A 71 -4.67 5.68 2.69
CA ALA A 71 -4.48 6.88 1.88
C ALA A 71 -3.47 6.65 0.75
N HIS A 72 -3.89 6.91 -0.48
CA HIS A 72 -2.95 7.17 -1.56
C HIS A 72 -2.28 8.53 -1.31
N ALA A 73 -0.96 8.57 -1.19
CA ALA A 73 -0.21 9.79 -0.98
C ALA A 73 1.21 9.68 -1.53
N HIS A 74 1.57 10.55 -2.48
CA HIS A 74 2.93 10.66 -3.01
C HIS A 74 3.72 11.80 -2.37
N GLY A 75 3.15 13.00 -2.27
CA GLY A 75 3.84 14.19 -1.81
C GLY A 75 3.96 14.31 -0.30
N ALA A 76 5.05 14.91 0.18
CA ALA A 76 5.37 15.01 1.60
C ALA A 76 4.26 15.67 2.44
N ASP A 77 3.64 16.75 1.95
CA ASP A 77 2.60 17.45 2.71
C ASP A 77 1.32 16.62 2.83
N GLY A 78 0.90 15.94 1.76
CA GLY A 78 -0.25 15.04 1.80
C GLY A 78 0.02 13.80 2.68
N ILE A 79 1.24 13.25 2.67
CA ILE A 79 1.66 12.15 3.55
C ILE A 79 1.58 12.60 5.01
N LYS A 80 2.15 13.77 5.35
CA LYS A 80 2.09 14.32 6.71
C LYS A 80 0.65 14.60 7.15
N ALA A 81 -0.18 15.18 6.26
CA ALA A 81 -1.58 15.41 6.54
C ALA A 81 -2.35 14.10 6.79
N ALA A 82 -2.08 13.05 6.00
CA ALA A 82 -2.69 11.74 6.20
C ALA A 82 -2.28 11.10 7.54
N ILE A 83 -0.99 11.14 7.89
CA ILE A 83 -0.49 10.62 9.17
C ILE A 83 -1.12 11.38 10.35
N LEU A 84 -1.07 12.71 10.33
CA LEU A 84 -1.65 13.58 11.37
C LEU A 84 -3.18 13.49 11.42
N GLY A 85 -3.80 13.11 10.31
CA GLY A 85 -5.22 12.82 10.20
C GLY A 85 -5.62 11.48 10.80
N GLY A 86 -4.66 10.63 11.16
CA GLY A 86 -4.89 9.33 11.79
C GLY A 86 -5.14 8.19 10.79
N VAL A 87 -4.74 8.34 9.52
CA VAL A 87 -4.84 7.27 8.52
C VAL A 87 -3.99 6.08 8.93
N ASP A 88 -4.50 4.86 8.79
CA ASP A 88 -3.82 3.64 9.22
C ASP A 88 -2.67 3.26 8.28
N THR A 89 -2.90 3.29 6.96
CA THR A 89 -1.89 2.93 5.97
C THR A 89 -1.69 4.02 4.92
N ILE A 90 -0.44 4.31 4.60
CA ILE A 90 -0.05 5.27 3.55
C ILE A 90 0.48 4.47 2.37
N GLU A 91 -0.23 4.53 1.26
CA GLU A 91 0.15 3.85 0.03
C GLU A 91 1.09 4.71 -0.81
N HIS A 92 2.07 4.10 -1.44
CA HIS A 92 3.14 4.68 -2.24
C HIS A 92 4.18 5.43 -1.42
N ALA A 93 3.83 6.46 -0.65
CA ALA A 93 4.72 7.31 0.16
C ALA A 93 5.97 7.80 -0.60
N SER A 94 5.86 8.02 -1.92
CA SER A 94 7.02 8.11 -2.83
C SER A 94 7.96 9.27 -2.51
N LEU A 95 7.43 10.45 -2.19
CA LEU A 95 8.19 11.68 -1.94
C LEU A 95 8.17 12.05 -0.45
N VAL A 96 8.08 11.05 0.44
CA VAL A 96 8.12 11.28 1.88
C VAL A 96 9.46 11.94 2.28
N ASP A 97 9.37 12.99 3.09
CA ASP A 97 10.54 13.65 3.68
C ASP A 97 10.91 13.06 5.05
N ASP A 98 12.03 13.51 5.62
CA ASP A 98 12.52 13.02 6.92
C ASP A 98 11.53 13.33 8.06
N GLU A 99 10.76 14.42 7.96
CA GLU A 99 9.71 14.77 8.92
C GLU A 99 8.53 13.79 8.81
N GLY A 100 8.07 13.47 7.59
CA GLY A 100 7.03 12.47 7.35
C GLY A 100 7.42 11.08 7.84
N ILE A 101 8.68 10.67 7.65
CA ILE A 101 9.22 9.42 8.21
C ILE A 101 9.17 9.44 9.74
N LYS A 102 9.62 10.52 10.37
CA LYS A 102 9.57 10.68 11.83
C LYS A 102 8.13 10.62 12.36
N LEU A 103 7.20 11.31 11.71
CA LEU A 103 5.79 11.28 12.07
C LEU A 103 5.21 9.86 11.92
N ALA A 104 5.54 9.14 10.85
CA ALA A 104 5.08 7.77 10.65
C ALA A 104 5.50 6.83 11.79
N VAL A 105 6.77 6.95 12.24
CA VAL A 105 7.26 6.19 13.41
C VAL A 105 6.51 6.58 14.68
N GLN A 106 6.32 7.88 14.93
CA GLN A 106 5.66 8.38 16.13
C GLN A 106 4.19 7.97 16.24
N HIS A 107 3.48 7.98 15.10
CA HIS A 107 2.06 7.64 15.02
C HIS A 107 1.81 6.15 14.77
N GLY A 108 2.85 5.37 14.49
CA GLY A 108 2.73 3.93 14.20
C GLY A 108 2.04 3.64 12.87
N SER A 109 2.05 4.58 11.92
CA SER A 109 1.46 4.42 10.59
C SER A 109 2.23 3.39 9.78
N TYR A 110 1.50 2.65 8.93
CA TYR A 110 2.11 1.69 8.02
C TYR A 110 2.37 2.33 6.65
N PHE A 111 3.50 1.99 6.02
CA PHE A 111 3.77 2.36 4.63
C PHE A 111 3.69 1.15 3.71
N GLY A 112 2.83 1.26 2.68
CA GLY A 112 2.70 0.31 1.58
C GLY A 112 3.39 0.85 0.33
N MET A 113 4.71 0.67 0.21
CA MET A 113 5.51 1.22 -0.89
C MET A 113 5.71 0.18 -2.00
N ASP A 114 5.05 0.37 -3.12
CA ASP A 114 4.99 -0.51 -4.30
C ASP A 114 6.19 -0.33 -5.25
N ILE A 115 7.40 -0.46 -4.74
CA ILE A 115 8.67 -0.10 -5.40
C ILE A 115 9.07 -0.96 -6.61
N TYR A 116 8.32 -2.05 -6.91
CA TYR A 116 8.48 -2.83 -8.14
C TYR A 116 7.78 -2.19 -9.34
N ASN A 117 6.74 -1.39 -9.13
CA ASN A 117 5.91 -0.83 -10.20
C ASN A 117 6.74 -0.16 -11.29
N THR A 118 7.70 0.67 -10.94
CA THR A 118 8.57 1.37 -11.89
C THR A 118 9.34 0.41 -12.80
N ASP A 119 9.85 -0.73 -12.30
CA ASP A 119 10.55 -1.71 -13.15
C ASP A 119 9.64 -2.20 -14.28
N TYR A 120 8.39 -2.53 -13.96
CA TYR A 120 7.42 -2.98 -14.96
C TYR A 120 6.96 -1.84 -15.87
N THR A 121 6.59 -0.70 -15.28
CA THR A 121 6.07 0.45 -16.02
C THR A 121 7.07 0.95 -17.06
N GLN A 122 8.35 1.05 -16.71
CA GLN A 122 9.38 1.49 -17.66
C GLN A 122 9.73 0.42 -18.70
N ALA A 123 9.65 -0.88 -18.36
CA ALA A 123 9.96 -1.95 -19.30
C ALA A 123 8.82 -2.21 -20.31
N GLU A 124 7.57 -2.21 -19.86
CA GLU A 124 6.43 -2.71 -20.62
C GLU A 124 5.33 -1.66 -20.83
N GLY A 125 5.34 -0.55 -20.07
CA GLY A 125 4.23 0.40 -20.03
C GLY A 125 3.91 1.01 -21.39
N LYS A 126 4.91 1.43 -22.15
CA LYS A 126 4.73 1.98 -23.50
C LYS A 126 4.04 0.99 -24.45
N LYS A 127 4.44 -0.28 -24.41
CA LYS A 127 3.87 -1.37 -25.22
C LYS A 127 2.41 -1.64 -24.80
N ASN A 128 2.11 -1.46 -23.52
CA ASN A 128 0.78 -1.67 -22.94
C ASN A 128 -0.11 -0.41 -22.96
N GLY A 129 0.29 0.63 -23.71
CA GLY A 129 -0.52 1.82 -23.93
C GLY A 129 -0.50 2.86 -22.80
N VAL A 130 0.46 2.78 -21.87
CA VAL A 130 0.65 3.81 -20.85
C VAL A 130 1.10 5.11 -21.53
N LEU A 131 0.44 6.22 -21.20
CA LEU A 131 0.74 7.53 -21.77
C LEU A 131 2.16 7.98 -21.39
N GLU A 132 2.85 8.66 -22.32
CA GLU A 132 4.21 9.16 -22.08
C GLU A 132 4.28 10.13 -20.88
N GLU A 133 3.22 10.90 -20.64
CA GLU A 133 3.07 11.73 -19.45
C GLU A 133 3.23 10.90 -18.17
N ASN A 134 2.55 9.75 -18.08
CA ASN A 134 2.58 8.89 -16.90
C ASN A 134 3.92 8.14 -16.78
N LEU A 135 4.49 7.70 -17.92
CA LEU A 135 5.84 7.10 -17.94
C LEU A 135 6.89 8.10 -17.44
N LYS A 136 6.77 9.38 -17.81
CA LYS A 136 7.66 10.43 -17.33
C LYS A 136 7.49 10.65 -15.82
N LYS A 137 6.25 10.78 -15.33
CA LYS A 137 5.98 10.94 -13.90
C LYS A 137 6.57 9.77 -13.09
N ASP A 138 6.40 8.53 -13.56
CA ASP A 138 6.96 7.34 -12.92
C ASP A 138 8.49 7.36 -12.90
N ARG A 139 9.16 7.74 -14.00
CA ARG A 139 10.62 7.91 -14.04
C ARG A 139 11.11 8.96 -13.04
N ASP A 140 10.39 10.08 -12.96
CA ASP A 140 10.79 11.21 -12.11
C ASP A 140 10.75 10.88 -10.63
N ILE A 141 9.85 9.97 -10.20
CA ILE A 141 9.67 9.65 -8.77
C ILE A 141 10.15 8.25 -8.37
N GLY A 142 10.28 7.31 -9.30
CA GLY A 142 10.49 5.90 -8.96
C GLY A 142 11.77 5.65 -8.15
N GLU A 143 12.90 6.25 -8.53
CA GLU A 143 14.13 6.07 -7.76
C GLU A 143 14.09 6.83 -6.42
N ILE A 144 13.42 7.97 -6.36
CA ILE A 144 13.20 8.71 -5.11
C ILE A 144 12.37 7.86 -4.14
N GLN A 145 11.31 7.19 -4.62
CA GLN A 145 10.49 6.28 -3.81
C GLN A 145 11.34 5.14 -3.22
N ARG A 146 12.24 4.55 -4.01
CA ARG A 146 13.12 3.46 -3.58
C ARG A 146 14.12 3.90 -2.50
N GLU A 147 14.71 5.08 -2.65
CA GLU A 147 15.58 5.65 -1.63
C GLU A 147 14.81 5.99 -0.35
N ASN A 148 13.59 6.51 -0.49
CA ASN A 148 12.72 6.80 0.65
C ASN A 148 12.22 5.51 1.33
N PHE A 149 11.99 4.42 0.57
CA PHE A 149 11.75 3.09 1.15
C PHE A 149 12.90 2.66 2.07
N ARG A 150 14.15 2.79 1.59
CA ARG A 150 15.36 2.46 2.38
C ARG A 150 15.45 3.30 3.66
N LYS A 151 15.20 4.61 3.56
CA LYS A 151 15.20 5.52 4.71
C LYS A 151 14.12 5.17 5.72
N ALA A 152 12.88 4.96 5.26
CA ALA A 152 11.73 4.62 6.10
C ALA A 152 11.95 3.28 6.82
N LEU A 153 12.42 2.26 6.11
CA LEU A 153 12.76 0.96 6.68
C LEU A 153 13.85 1.09 7.77
N LYS A 154 14.92 1.83 7.48
CA LYS A 154 16.02 2.07 8.45
C LYS A 154 15.57 2.85 9.68
N ALA A 155 14.63 3.77 9.52
CA ALA A 155 14.06 4.55 10.61
C ALA A 155 13.06 3.76 11.47
N GLY A 156 12.66 2.55 11.06
CA GLY A 156 11.74 1.69 11.79
C GLY A 156 10.26 1.97 11.50
N VAL A 157 9.93 2.59 10.36
CA VAL A 157 8.54 2.67 9.91
C VAL A 157 8.01 1.26 9.68
N LYS A 158 6.78 1.00 10.09
CA LYS A 158 6.10 -0.27 9.84
C LYS A 158 5.82 -0.42 8.34
N MET A 159 6.53 -1.31 7.68
CA MET A 159 6.37 -1.55 6.24
C MET A 159 5.39 -2.69 6.00
N ILE A 160 4.46 -2.51 5.06
CA ILE A 160 3.59 -3.58 4.56
C ILE A 160 3.87 -3.85 3.09
N PHE A 161 3.65 -5.10 2.67
CA PHE A 161 3.77 -5.49 1.28
C PHE A 161 2.62 -4.87 0.48
N SER A 162 2.98 -4.05 -0.50
CA SER A 162 2.04 -3.40 -1.41
C SER A 162 2.48 -3.64 -2.85
N SER A 163 1.54 -3.87 -3.74
CA SER A 163 1.85 -4.24 -5.11
C SER A 163 1.22 -3.33 -6.16
N ASP A 164 0.09 -2.71 -5.85
CA ASP A 164 -0.73 -1.95 -6.80
C ASP A 164 -0.96 -2.71 -8.13
N ALA A 165 -1.13 -4.06 -8.02
CA ALA A 165 -1.36 -4.90 -9.19
C ALA A 165 -2.66 -4.50 -9.90
N GLY A 166 -2.57 -4.34 -11.20
CA GLY A 166 -3.49 -3.61 -12.07
C GLY A 166 -2.66 -2.65 -12.91
N VAL A 167 -1.65 -1.99 -12.30
CA VAL A 167 -0.56 -1.33 -13.03
C VAL A 167 0.26 -2.36 -13.81
N TYR A 168 0.44 -3.54 -13.24
CA TYR A 168 1.02 -4.71 -13.91
C TYR A 168 0.14 -5.96 -13.71
N PRO A 169 0.34 -7.03 -14.51
CA PRO A 169 -0.50 -8.21 -14.43
C PRO A 169 -0.48 -8.90 -13.06
N HIS A 170 -1.66 -9.27 -12.55
CA HIS A 170 -1.78 -10.15 -11.40
C HIS A 170 -0.98 -11.44 -11.56
N GLY A 171 -0.44 -11.97 -10.46
CA GLY A 171 0.39 -13.18 -10.46
C GLY A 171 1.88 -12.93 -10.52
N THR A 172 2.33 -11.69 -10.74
CA THR A 172 3.75 -11.29 -10.69
C THR A 172 4.10 -10.46 -9.44
N ASN A 173 3.17 -10.31 -8.53
CA ASN A 173 3.28 -9.50 -7.31
C ASN A 173 4.52 -9.86 -6.47
N ALA A 174 4.88 -11.13 -6.39
CA ALA A 174 6.01 -11.59 -5.59
C ALA A 174 7.38 -11.06 -6.04
N ARG A 175 7.49 -10.47 -7.24
CA ARG A 175 8.70 -9.76 -7.68
C ARG A 175 9.04 -8.56 -6.78
N GLN A 176 8.06 -7.99 -6.11
CA GLN A 176 8.24 -6.94 -5.12
C GLN A 176 9.21 -7.35 -4.01
N PHE A 177 9.23 -8.61 -3.56
CA PHE A 177 10.14 -9.09 -2.52
C PHE A 177 11.62 -8.90 -2.91
N ALA A 178 11.99 -9.25 -4.14
CA ALA A 178 13.36 -9.10 -4.62
C ALA A 178 13.78 -7.62 -4.69
N VAL A 179 12.85 -6.73 -5.06
CA VAL A 179 13.10 -5.29 -5.08
C VAL A 179 13.25 -4.75 -3.67
N MET A 180 12.39 -5.15 -2.72
CA MET A 180 12.54 -4.76 -1.31
C MET A 180 13.91 -5.17 -0.74
N VAL A 181 14.39 -6.38 -1.05
CA VAL A 181 15.71 -6.84 -0.62
C VAL A 181 16.83 -6.04 -1.28
N ARG A 182 16.73 -5.74 -2.58
CA ARG A 182 17.68 -4.89 -3.32
C ARG A 182 17.83 -3.50 -2.67
N TYR A 183 16.73 -2.97 -2.12
CA TYR A 183 16.69 -1.65 -1.50
C TYR A 183 16.79 -1.67 0.03
N GLY A 184 17.29 -2.76 0.60
CA GLY A 184 17.83 -2.80 1.97
C GLY A 184 17.03 -3.61 3.00
N ALA A 185 15.91 -4.23 2.63
CA ALA A 185 15.25 -5.18 3.50
C ALA A 185 16.05 -6.50 3.56
N THR A 186 16.09 -7.15 4.72
CA THR A 186 16.48 -8.56 4.76
C THR A 186 15.35 -9.41 4.16
N PRO A 187 15.66 -10.63 3.63
CA PRO A 187 14.60 -11.53 3.16
C PRO A 187 13.51 -11.79 4.21
N LEU A 188 13.88 -11.94 5.46
CA LEU A 188 12.92 -12.12 6.56
C LEU A 188 12.03 -10.89 6.74
N GLN A 189 12.60 -9.68 6.76
CA GLN A 189 11.81 -8.45 6.83
C GLN A 189 10.83 -8.35 5.65
N ALA A 190 11.28 -8.61 4.43
CA ALA A 190 10.42 -8.58 3.25
C ALA A 190 9.24 -9.57 3.39
N ILE A 191 9.48 -10.80 3.85
CA ILE A 191 8.42 -11.79 4.11
C ILE A 191 7.47 -11.30 5.22
N GLN A 192 7.99 -10.72 6.29
CA GLN A 192 7.18 -10.21 7.39
C GLN A 192 6.22 -9.10 6.94
N THR A 193 6.63 -8.25 5.98
CA THR A 193 5.73 -7.21 5.44
C THR A 193 4.47 -7.78 4.78
N ALA A 194 4.53 -8.99 4.22
CA ALA A 194 3.41 -9.68 3.56
C ALA A 194 2.67 -10.66 4.49
N THR A 195 3.12 -10.82 5.71
CA THR A 195 2.58 -11.79 6.67
C THR A 195 2.19 -11.09 7.97
N VAL A 196 3.04 -11.14 9.00
CA VAL A 196 2.69 -10.63 10.34
C VAL A 196 2.38 -9.13 10.34
N THR A 197 3.18 -8.32 9.65
CA THR A 197 2.96 -6.86 9.63
C THR A 197 1.70 -6.48 8.84
N ALA A 198 1.44 -7.18 7.71
CA ALA A 198 0.20 -6.98 6.96
C ALA A 198 -1.03 -7.42 7.77
N ALA A 199 -0.93 -8.52 8.52
CA ALA A 199 -2.00 -8.98 9.40
C ALA A 199 -2.31 -7.96 10.51
N GLU A 200 -1.28 -7.34 11.10
CA GLU A 200 -1.44 -6.24 12.06
C GLU A 200 -2.13 -5.03 11.43
N ALA A 201 -1.68 -4.60 10.24
CA ALA A 201 -2.26 -3.45 9.53
C ALA A 201 -3.74 -3.66 9.18
N LEU A 202 -4.14 -4.92 8.94
CA LEU A 202 -5.52 -5.31 8.66
C LEU A 202 -6.37 -5.61 9.91
N ASP A 203 -5.79 -5.47 11.11
CA ASP A 203 -6.41 -5.86 12.39
C ASP A 203 -6.80 -7.36 12.45
N ARG A 204 -6.01 -8.22 11.79
CA ARG A 204 -6.22 -9.65 11.63
C ARG A 204 -5.08 -10.50 12.21
N ALA A 205 -4.21 -9.92 13.06
CA ALA A 205 -3.08 -10.65 13.66
C ALA A 205 -3.48 -11.85 14.52
N GLY A 206 -4.73 -11.88 15.02
CA GLY A 206 -5.30 -13.01 15.73
C GLY A 206 -5.79 -14.16 14.84
N ASP A 207 -5.84 -13.97 13.52
CA ASP A 207 -6.42 -14.91 12.56
C ASP A 207 -5.40 -15.44 11.54
N VAL A 208 -4.53 -14.56 11.04
CA VAL A 208 -3.62 -14.84 9.92
C VAL A 208 -2.22 -14.25 10.15
N GLY A 209 -1.32 -14.43 9.19
CA GLY A 209 0.03 -13.83 9.18
C GLY A 209 1.13 -14.72 9.73
N GLN A 210 0.81 -15.84 10.36
CA GLN A 210 1.81 -16.78 10.89
C GLN A 210 1.29 -18.23 10.86
N VAL A 211 2.23 -19.16 10.91
CA VAL A 211 1.92 -20.59 11.04
C VAL A 211 1.87 -20.92 12.53
N ALA A 212 0.68 -20.85 13.11
CA ALA A 212 0.48 -21.11 14.54
C ALA A 212 -0.88 -21.80 14.79
N LYS A 213 -0.95 -22.57 15.89
CA LYS A 213 -2.19 -23.24 16.30
C LYS A 213 -3.30 -22.22 16.57
N GLY A 214 -4.45 -22.44 15.99
CA GLY A 214 -5.64 -21.60 16.19
C GLY A 214 -5.82 -20.52 15.10
N LEU A 215 -4.83 -20.30 14.25
CA LEU A 215 -4.96 -19.43 13.09
C LEU A 215 -5.49 -20.16 11.86
N TYR A 216 -5.93 -19.39 10.85
CA TYR A 216 -6.37 -19.98 9.59
C TYR A 216 -5.25 -20.77 8.90
N GLY A 217 -5.63 -21.86 8.23
CA GLY A 217 -4.73 -22.67 7.41
C GLY A 217 -4.43 -22.00 6.06
N ASP A 218 -3.87 -20.80 6.09
CA ASP A 218 -3.45 -20.02 4.91
C ASP A 218 -1.95 -20.16 4.74
N LEU A 219 -1.52 -21.00 3.80
CA LEU A 219 -0.11 -21.38 3.64
C LEU A 219 0.35 -21.23 2.18
N VAL A 220 1.56 -20.74 2.02
CA VAL A 220 2.29 -20.78 0.75
C VAL A 220 3.56 -21.58 0.94
N GLY A 221 3.77 -22.62 0.10
CA GLY A 221 4.98 -23.43 0.09
C GLY A 221 5.78 -23.18 -1.19
N VAL A 222 7.09 -23.08 -1.04
CA VAL A 222 8.06 -22.88 -2.13
C VAL A 222 9.14 -23.96 -2.12
N LYS A 223 9.82 -24.20 -3.24
CA LYS A 223 11.02 -25.01 -3.29
C LYS A 223 12.23 -24.13 -3.00
N GLY A 224 13.02 -24.50 -2.00
CA GLY A 224 14.20 -23.75 -1.57
C GLY A 224 13.94 -22.93 -0.31
N ASP A 225 14.97 -22.21 0.12
CA ASP A 225 14.94 -21.39 1.33
C ASP A 225 14.77 -19.90 0.95
N PRO A 226 13.60 -19.28 1.23
CA PRO A 226 13.34 -17.89 0.88
C PRO A 226 14.19 -16.91 1.70
N LEU A 227 14.86 -17.34 2.79
CA LEU A 227 15.78 -16.51 3.53
C LEU A 227 17.15 -16.40 2.84
N SER A 228 17.50 -17.39 2.01
CA SER A 228 18.72 -17.39 1.20
C SER A 228 18.47 -16.79 -0.20
N ASP A 229 17.31 -17.07 -0.80
CA ASP A 229 16.89 -16.55 -2.10
C ASP A 229 15.39 -16.21 -2.07
N VAL A 230 15.08 -14.93 -1.89
CA VAL A 230 13.69 -14.47 -1.81
C VAL A 230 12.91 -14.66 -3.12
N THR A 231 13.60 -14.82 -4.27
CA THR A 231 12.96 -15.01 -5.58
C THR A 231 12.22 -16.35 -5.71
N VAL A 232 12.48 -17.32 -4.83
CA VAL A 232 11.72 -18.57 -4.80
C VAL A 232 10.23 -18.34 -4.52
N LEU A 233 9.88 -17.21 -3.87
CA LEU A 233 8.50 -16.79 -3.62
C LEU A 233 7.72 -16.47 -4.90
N GLU A 234 8.39 -16.20 -6.00
CA GLU A 234 7.74 -15.99 -7.31
C GLU A 234 7.16 -17.29 -7.92
N ARG A 235 7.53 -18.43 -7.38
CA ARG A 235 7.17 -19.75 -7.91
C ARG A 235 6.61 -20.68 -6.84
N PRO A 236 5.44 -20.35 -6.26
CA PRO A 236 4.82 -21.21 -5.25
C PRO A 236 4.48 -22.58 -5.85
N VAL A 237 4.77 -23.64 -5.08
CA VAL A 237 4.45 -25.03 -5.43
C VAL A 237 3.29 -25.57 -4.61
N PHE A 238 2.95 -24.90 -3.53
CA PHE A 238 1.84 -25.23 -2.66
C PHE A 238 1.12 -23.95 -2.22
N VAL A 239 -0.20 -23.95 -2.29
CA VAL A 239 -1.06 -22.88 -1.75
C VAL A 239 -2.25 -23.54 -1.05
N MET A 240 -2.48 -23.14 0.19
CA MET A 240 -3.64 -23.53 0.98
C MET A 240 -4.35 -22.26 1.46
N LYS A 241 -5.67 -22.25 1.43
CA LYS A 241 -6.51 -21.16 1.95
C LYS A 241 -7.63 -21.73 2.82
N GLY A 242 -7.70 -21.28 4.05
CA GLY A 242 -8.71 -21.76 5.00
C GLY A 242 -8.66 -23.27 5.28
N GLY A 243 -7.51 -23.92 5.04
CA GLY A 243 -7.35 -25.38 5.13
C GLY A 243 -7.55 -26.12 3.81
N ASP A 244 -8.11 -25.49 2.77
CA ASP A 244 -8.32 -26.10 1.46
C ASP A 244 -7.07 -25.92 0.58
N VAL A 245 -6.58 -27.01 -0.01
CA VAL A 245 -5.43 -27.00 -0.93
C VAL A 245 -5.87 -26.49 -2.30
N VAL A 246 -5.37 -25.30 -2.67
CA VAL A 246 -5.68 -24.63 -3.95
C VAL A 246 -4.68 -24.98 -5.06
N VAL A 247 -3.38 -25.08 -4.67
CA VAL A 247 -2.29 -25.43 -5.58
C VAL A 247 -1.41 -26.49 -4.94
N ARG A 248 -1.07 -27.52 -5.73
CA ARG A 248 -0.07 -28.55 -5.38
C ARG A 248 0.63 -28.99 -6.66
N LYS A 249 1.92 -28.63 -6.81
CA LYS A 249 2.78 -28.98 -7.95
C LYS A 249 3.89 -29.93 -7.56
#